data_2182508145e06e8c2d09231badad8164
#
_entry.id   2182508145e06e8c2d09231badad8164
#
_cell.length_a   1.000
_cell.length_b   1.000
_cell.length_c   1.000
_cell.angle_alpha   90.00
_cell.angle_beta   90.00
_cell.angle_gamma   90.00
#
_symmetry.space_group_name_H-M   'P 1'
#
loop_
_entity.id
_entity.type
_entity.pdbx_description
1 polymer ?
#
loop_
_entity_poly.entity_id
_entity_poly.type
_entity_poly.pdbx_seq_one_letter_code
_entity_poly.pdbx_strand_id
1 'polypeptide(L)'
;MSDVGRGLRLVAAGAAALVCAAPAAAHTDGGWGLYLRWPATGTVTRGFGPDGSEWHPGIDVGSLSSLDVTAAASGVVEAIGYAPHYEGYGAVVLVDMGHGLEALYAHPSVVGVKVGDVVVTGRKLGLAGCTGWCTGTHLHFELRDRGMAFDPAPLLPATIPLREGG
;
A
#
# COMPACT_ATOMS: atom_id res chain seq x y z
N MET A 1 -58.86 -38.78 -22.71
CA MET A 1 -57.92 -38.26 -23.67
C MET A 1 -56.99 -37.36 -22.86
N SER A 2 -55.82 -37.81 -22.74
CA SER A 2 -54.71 -37.44 -21.86
C SER A 2 -53.99 -36.19 -22.35
N ASP A 3 -53.77 -35.23 -21.47
CA ASP A 3 -52.84 -34.16 -21.76
C ASP A 3 -51.71 -34.17 -20.68
N VAL A 4 -50.49 -34.35 -21.18
CA VAL A 4 -49.29 -34.54 -20.41
C VAL A 4 -48.57 -33.21 -20.32
N GLY A 5 -48.77 -32.47 -19.23
CA GLY A 5 -48.05 -31.27 -18.91
C GLY A 5 -46.60 -31.55 -18.50
N ARG A 6 -45.63 -31.30 -19.40
CA ARG A 6 -44.20 -31.33 -19.10
C ARG A 6 -43.80 -30.13 -18.27
N GLY A 7 -43.57 -30.36 -16.99
CA GLY A 7 -42.96 -29.37 -16.09
C GLY A 7 -41.48 -29.19 -16.41
N LEU A 8 -41.12 -27.97 -16.84
CA LEU A 8 -39.73 -27.53 -17.03
C LEU A 8 -39.13 -27.25 -15.66
N ARG A 9 -38.23 -28.14 -15.22
CA ARG A 9 -37.44 -27.91 -14.00
C ARG A 9 -36.28 -26.95 -14.33
N LEU A 10 -36.35 -25.72 -13.85
CA LEU A 10 -35.19 -24.83 -13.80
C LEU A 10 -34.21 -25.37 -12.76
N VAL A 11 -33.04 -25.79 -13.26
CA VAL A 11 -31.89 -26.09 -12.40
C VAL A 11 -31.15 -24.76 -12.20
N ALA A 12 -31.32 -24.14 -11.03
CA ALA A 12 -30.51 -23.01 -10.63
C ALA A 12 -29.09 -23.49 -10.33
N ALA A 13 -28.16 -23.21 -11.24
CA ALA A 13 -26.73 -23.40 -10.98
C ALA A 13 -26.28 -22.32 -10.01
N GLY A 14 -26.20 -22.65 -8.73
CA GLY A 14 -25.57 -21.81 -7.72
C GLY A 14 -24.06 -21.76 -7.96
N ALA A 15 -23.56 -20.63 -8.46
CA ALA A 15 -22.13 -20.36 -8.44
C ALA A 15 -21.69 -20.12 -7.00
N ALA A 16 -21.12 -21.14 -6.37
CA ALA A 16 -20.43 -20.99 -5.11
C ALA A 16 -19.15 -20.16 -5.37
N ALA A 17 -19.18 -18.89 -5.00
CA ALA A 17 -17.98 -18.08 -4.94
C ALA A 17 -17.07 -18.67 -3.85
N LEU A 18 -16.01 -19.32 -4.28
CA LEU A 18 -14.95 -19.80 -3.39
C LEU A 18 -14.20 -18.54 -2.89
N VAL A 19 -14.63 -18.03 -1.74
CA VAL A 19 -13.87 -17.01 -1.02
C VAL A 19 -12.61 -17.70 -0.52
N CYS A 20 -11.52 -17.53 -1.27
CA CYS A 20 -10.21 -17.95 -0.84
C CYS A 20 -9.81 -17.01 0.32
N ALA A 21 -10.12 -17.41 1.55
CA ALA A 21 -9.60 -16.75 2.73
C ALA A 21 -8.08 -16.89 2.70
N ALA A 22 -7.38 -15.80 2.46
CA ALA A 22 -5.94 -15.75 2.67
C ALA A 22 -5.68 -16.15 4.12
N PRO A 23 -4.68 -17.02 4.41
CA PRO A 23 -4.35 -17.35 5.78
C PRO A 23 -3.96 -16.06 6.51
N ALA A 24 -4.76 -15.68 7.50
CA ALA A 24 -4.34 -14.70 8.47
C ALA A 24 -3.06 -15.25 9.09
N ALA A 25 -1.94 -14.58 8.84
CA ALA A 25 -0.69 -14.89 9.53
C ALA A 25 -0.98 -14.74 11.03
N ALA A 26 -0.99 -15.87 11.74
CA ALA A 26 -1.22 -15.91 13.17
C ALA A 26 -0.07 -15.14 13.85
N HIS A 27 -0.35 -13.92 14.31
CA HIS A 27 0.52 -13.22 15.25
C HIS A 27 0.24 -13.81 16.63
N THR A 28 1.19 -14.61 17.13
CA THR A 28 1.10 -15.30 18.44
C THR A 28 1.85 -14.59 19.54
N ASP A 29 1.90 -13.28 19.56
CA ASP A 29 2.41 -12.55 20.71
C ASP A 29 1.54 -11.33 20.98
N GLY A 30 0.98 -11.30 22.16
CA GLY A 30 -0.06 -10.40 22.66
C GLY A 30 0.35 -8.92 22.78
N GLY A 31 0.93 -8.36 21.73
CA GLY A 31 1.17 -6.94 21.56
C GLY A 31 0.62 -6.47 20.22
N TRP A 32 0.01 -5.31 20.17
CA TRP A 32 -0.39 -4.62 18.95
C TRP A 32 0.85 -4.16 18.17
N GLY A 33 1.76 -5.09 17.82
CA GLY A 33 2.97 -4.80 17.06
C GLY A 33 2.66 -4.64 15.58
N LEU A 34 2.50 -3.40 15.12
CA LEU A 34 2.50 -3.10 13.70
C LEU A 34 3.95 -3.27 13.20
N TYR A 35 4.25 -4.40 12.58
CA TYR A 35 5.55 -4.65 11.96
C TYR A 35 5.50 -4.24 10.49
N LEU A 36 6.28 -3.25 10.14
CA LEU A 36 6.40 -2.77 8.77
C LEU A 36 7.69 -3.29 8.12
N ARG A 37 7.67 -3.37 6.80
CA ARG A 37 8.88 -3.47 5.98
C ARG A 37 9.18 -2.14 5.33
N TRP A 38 10.46 -1.89 5.07
CA TRP A 38 10.83 -0.76 4.23
C TRP A 38 10.17 -0.88 2.86
N PRO A 39 9.44 0.17 2.41
CA PRO A 39 8.72 0.14 1.15
C PRO A 39 9.62 0.36 -0.08
N ALA A 40 10.86 0.79 0.14
CA ALA A 40 11.88 0.98 -0.90
C ALA A 40 13.27 0.70 -0.33
N THR A 41 14.25 0.54 -1.22
CA THR A 41 15.66 0.35 -0.86
C THR A 41 16.45 1.60 -1.24
N GLY A 42 17.11 2.25 -0.28
CA GLY A 42 17.79 3.53 -0.50
C GLY A 42 18.27 4.14 0.80
N THR A 43 18.18 5.45 0.90
CA THR A 43 18.56 6.22 2.08
C THR A 43 17.41 7.15 2.46
N VAL A 44 17.11 7.31 3.76
CA VAL A 44 16.20 8.36 4.20
C VAL A 44 16.86 9.71 3.97
N THR A 45 16.31 10.48 3.04
CA THR A 45 16.83 11.80 2.66
C THR A 45 16.10 12.95 3.34
N ARG A 46 14.87 12.69 3.83
CA ARG A 46 14.05 13.65 4.60
C ARG A 46 13.22 12.87 5.62
N GLY A 47 13.26 13.29 6.88
CA GLY A 47 12.51 12.69 7.99
C GLY A 47 11.12 13.29 8.16
N PHE A 48 10.31 12.66 9.01
CA PHE A 48 9.01 13.18 9.45
C PHE A 48 9.19 14.39 10.37
N GLY A 49 8.33 15.39 10.25
CA GLY A 49 8.27 16.54 11.16
C GLY A 49 8.73 17.85 10.56
N PRO A 50 9.19 18.81 11.39
CA PRO A 50 9.62 20.13 10.93
C PRO A 50 10.83 20.05 9.99
N ASP A 51 10.74 20.74 8.85
CA ASP A 51 11.83 20.89 7.89
C ASP A 51 11.87 22.34 7.40
N GLY A 52 12.73 23.14 8.02
CA GLY A 52 12.75 24.58 7.82
C GLY A 52 11.44 25.24 8.25
N SER A 53 10.74 25.88 7.30
CA SER A 53 9.42 26.51 7.52
C SER A 53 8.24 25.58 7.20
N GLU A 54 8.49 24.39 6.73
CA GLU A 54 7.48 23.42 6.29
C GLU A 54 7.33 22.28 7.29
N TRP A 55 6.21 21.57 7.19
CA TRP A 55 5.98 20.32 7.89
C TRP A 55 6.01 19.17 6.88
N HIS A 56 6.84 18.15 7.12
CA HIS A 56 6.94 16.96 6.30
C HIS A 56 6.13 15.82 6.93
N PRO A 57 5.02 15.38 6.31
CA PRO A 57 4.08 14.42 6.92
C PRO A 57 4.50 12.95 6.76
N GLY A 58 5.72 12.68 6.31
CA GLY A 58 6.22 11.33 6.08
C GLY A 58 7.73 11.25 6.11
N ILE A 59 8.26 10.26 5.44
CA ILE A 59 9.70 10.13 5.16
C ILE A 59 9.94 10.04 3.66
N ASP A 60 11.04 10.63 3.19
CA ASP A 60 11.50 10.46 1.82
C ASP A 60 12.64 9.46 1.76
N VAL A 61 12.50 8.44 0.93
CA VAL A 61 13.57 7.49 0.62
C VAL A 61 14.10 7.80 -0.76
N GLY A 62 15.30 8.37 -0.78
CA GLY A 62 16.05 8.71 -1.99
C GLY A 62 17.29 7.85 -2.18
N SER A 63 18.17 8.23 -3.12
CA SER A 63 19.36 7.44 -3.49
C SER A 63 19.03 5.96 -3.65
N LEU A 64 17.94 5.71 -4.38
CA LEU A 64 17.34 4.38 -4.49
C LEU A 64 18.28 3.40 -5.20
N SER A 65 18.53 2.23 -4.60
CA SER A 65 19.24 1.13 -5.25
C SER A 65 18.35 0.27 -6.15
N SER A 66 17.02 0.41 -6.01
CA SER A 66 15.98 -0.13 -6.89
C SER A 66 14.83 0.86 -6.94
N LEU A 67 14.17 0.99 -8.09
CA LEU A 67 12.96 1.79 -8.22
C LEU A 67 11.70 1.05 -7.70
N ASP A 68 11.81 -0.20 -7.31
CA ASP A 68 10.68 -0.97 -6.82
C ASP A 68 10.11 -0.35 -5.54
N VAL A 69 8.80 -0.05 -5.57
CA VAL A 69 8.00 0.32 -4.40
C VAL A 69 7.17 -0.88 -4.00
N THR A 70 7.26 -1.26 -2.73
CA THR A 70 6.57 -2.44 -2.18
C THR A 70 5.67 -2.06 -1.00
N ALA A 71 4.63 -2.85 -0.76
CA ALA A 71 3.73 -2.66 0.38
C ALA A 71 4.48 -2.83 1.70
N ALA A 72 4.48 -1.79 2.52
CA ALA A 72 5.09 -1.82 3.87
C ALA A 72 4.34 -2.75 4.81
N ALA A 73 3.03 -2.88 4.63
CA ALA A 73 2.14 -3.79 5.35
C ALA A 73 1.09 -4.37 4.41
N SER A 74 0.42 -5.43 4.87
CA SER A 74 -0.73 -6.01 4.16
C SER A 74 -1.95 -5.09 4.28
N GLY A 75 -2.82 -5.08 3.26
CA GLY A 75 -4.02 -4.26 3.24
C GLY A 75 -4.77 -4.34 1.92
N VAL A 76 -5.66 -3.38 1.69
CA VAL A 76 -6.44 -3.24 0.46
C VAL A 76 -6.11 -1.90 -0.18
N VAL A 77 -5.85 -1.88 -1.48
CA VAL A 77 -5.60 -0.64 -2.22
C VAL A 77 -6.90 0.17 -2.28
N GLU A 78 -6.90 1.36 -1.67
CA GLU A 78 -8.06 2.23 -1.57
C GLU A 78 -8.08 3.30 -2.67
N ALA A 79 -6.91 3.86 -3.00
CA ALA A 79 -6.78 4.86 -4.05
C ALA A 79 -5.47 4.71 -4.83
N ILE A 80 -5.49 5.13 -6.10
CA ILE A 80 -4.31 5.17 -6.97
C ILE A 80 -4.35 6.39 -7.90
N GLY A 81 -3.18 6.78 -8.38
CA GLY A 81 -3.04 7.86 -9.36
C GLY A 81 -3.19 9.25 -8.74
N TYR A 82 -3.64 10.22 -9.51
CA TYR A 82 -3.85 11.60 -9.06
C TYR A 82 -5.18 11.70 -8.31
N ALA A 83 -5.15 11.37 -7.03
CA ALA A 83 -6.35 11.37 -6.18
C ALA A 83 -6.63 12.76 -5.61
N PRO A 84 -7.90 13.14 -5.39
CA PRO A 84 -8.28 14.39 -4.73
C PRO A 84 -7.62 14.49 -3.34
N HIS A 85 -7.26 15.69 -2.92
CA HIS A 85 -6.61 16.02 -1.65
C HIS A 85 -5.13 15.60 -1.55
N TYR A 86 -4.53 15.15 -2.67
CA TYR A 86 -3.12 14.75 -2.76
C TYR A 86 -2.38 15.53 -3.87
N GLU A 87 -2.76 16.79 -4.11
CA GLU A 87 -2.30 17.57 -5.28
C GLU A 87 -0.77 17.69 -5.35
N GLY A 88 -0.10 17.89 -4.21
CA GLY A 88 1.37 17.98 -4.15
C GLY A 88 2.09 16.64 -4.31
N TYR A 89 1.41 15.53 -4.00
CA TYR A 89 1.98 14.17 -4.01
C TYR A 89 2.10 13.56 -5.42
N GLY A 90 1.50 14.21 -6.43
CA GLY A 90 1.41 13.65 -7.78
C GLY A 90 0.54 12.39 -7.80
N ALA A 91 1.03 11.35 -8.45
CA ALA A 91 0.38 10.05 -8.33
C ALA A 91 0.65 9.46 -6.95
N VAL A 92 -0.33 8.70 -6.42
CA VAL A 92 -0.24 8.00 -5.14
C VAL A 92 -0.69 6.55 -5.27
N VAL A 93 -0.31 5.73 -4.30
CA VAL A 93 -0.97 4.48 -3.93
C VAL A 93 -1.32 4.61 -2.46
N LEU A 94 -2.60 4.44 -2.12
CA LEU A 94 -3.09 4.41 -0.74
C LEU A 94 -3.55 3.00 -0.41
N VAL A 95 -3.04 2.45 0.68
CA VAL A 95 -3.37 1.10 1.16
C VAL A 95 -4.03 1.22 2.52
N ASP A 96 -5.30 0.83 2.62
CA ASP A 96 -6.01 0.64 3.90
C ASP A 96 -5.48 -0.62 4.58
N MET A 97 -4.87 -0.46 5.75
CA MET A 97 -4.33 -1.54 6.57
C MET A 97 -5.34 -2.03 7.63
N GLY A 98 -6.54 -1.45 7.63
CA GLY A 98 -7.58 -1.72 8.62
C GLY A 98 -7.45 -0.88 9.89
N HIS A 99 -8.52 -0.85 10.69
CA HIS A 99 -8.60 -0.12 11.97
C HIS A 99 -8.37 1.40 11.88
N GLY A 100 -8.51 2.00 10.68
CA GLY A 100 -8.25 3.40 10.41
C GLY A 100 -6.78 3.71 10.12
N LEU A 101 -5.94 2.68 9.98
CA LEU A 101 -4.54 2.83 9.58
C LEU A 101 -4.40 2.76 8.06
N GLU A 102 -3.60 3.66 7.51
CA GLU A 102 -3.34 3.77 6.07
C GLU A 102 -1.84 3.92 5.82
N ALA A 103 -1.37 3.35 4.71
CA ALA A 103 -0.03 3.57 4.17
C ALA A 103 -0.14 4.27 2.82
N LEU A 104 0.51 5.44 2.70
CA LEU A 104 0.55 6.25 1.48
C LEU A 104 1.93 6.20 0.85
N TYR A 105 1.95 5.97 -0.45
CA TYR A 105 3.14 5.92 -1.30
C TYR A 105 2.98 6.95 -2.40
N ALA A 106 3.81 8.00 -2.42
CA ALA A 106 3.68 9.10 -3.36
C ALA A 106 4.83 9.19 -4.37
N HIS A 107 4.60 10.02 -5.40
CA HIS A 107 5.48 10.29 -6.52
C HIS A 107 5.81 9.09 -7.44
N PRO A 108 5.04 7.97 -7.49
CA PRO A 108 5.38 6.86 -8.37
C PRO A 108 5.39 7.29 -9.84
N SER A 109 6.34 6.76 -10.61
CA SER A 109 6.32 6.86 -12.08
C SER A 109 5.42 5.80 -12.72
N VAL A 110 5.24 4.66 -12.04
CA VAL A 110 4.38 3.56 -12.48
C VAL A 110 3.60 3.04 -11.29
N VAL A 111 2.28 2.91 -11.46
CA VAL A 111 1.39 2.21 -10.51
C VAL A 111 1.09 0.84 -11.09
N GLY A 112 1.41 -0.23 -10.34
CA GLY A 112 1.29 -1.63 -10.76
C GLY A 112 0.13 -2.40 -10.10
N VAL A 113 -0.76 -1.69 -9.40
CA VAL A 113 -1.92 -2.24 -8.69
C VAL A 113 -3.20 -1.47 -9.04
N LYS A 114 -4.34 -1.98 -8.64
CA LYS A 114 -5.68 -1.37 -8.85
C LYS A 114 -6.38 -1.19 -7.52
N VAL A 115 -7.32 -0.23 -7.47
CA VAL A 115 -8.24 -0.10 -6.34
C VAL A 115 -8.99 -1.42 -6.11
N GLY A 116 -9.04 -1.85 -4.87
CA GLY A 116 -9.63 -3.12 -4.43
C GLY A 116 -8.65 -4.31 -4.44
N ASP A 117 -7.42 -4.17 -4.96
CA ASP A 117 -6.42 -5.24 -4.86
C ASP A 117 -6.05 -5.47 -3.39
N VAL A 118 -6.09 -6.75 -2.97
CA VAL A 118 -5.51 -7.17 -1.70
C VAL A 118 -4.01 -7.32 -1.88
N VAL A 119 -3.24 -6.63 -1.07
CA VAL A 119 -1.78 -6.68 -1.07
C VAL A 119 -1.26 -7.27 0.23
N VAL A 120 -0.23 -8.09 0.13
CA VAL A 120 0.52 -8.59 1.28
C VAL A 120 1.81 -7.78 1.43
N THR A 121 2.34 -7.71 2.65
CA THR A 121 3.63 -7.05 2.93
C THR A 121 4.71 -7.51 1.95
N GLY A 122 5.41 -6.56 1.34
CA GLY A 122 6.44 -6.81 0.32
C GLY A 122 5.91 -6.98 -1.11
N ARG A 123 4.58 -6.99 -1.35
CA ARG A 123 4.01 -6.99 -2.69
C ARG A 123 4.43 -5.72 -3.44
N LYS A 124 4.95 -5.86 -4.65
CA LYS A 124 5.27 -4.72 -5.51
C LYS A 124 4.01 -3.92 -5.85
N LEU A 125 4.05 -2.62 -5.58
CA LEU A 125 2.98 -1.66 -5.85
C LEU A 125 3.23 -0.87 -7.14
N GLY A 126 4.50 -0.67 -7.50
CA GLY A 126 4.87 0.13 -8.66
C GLY A 126 6.36 0.46 -8.70
N LEU A 127 6.67 1.58 -9.32
CA LEU A 127 8.03 2.12 -9.41
C LEU A 127 8.05 3.56 -8.86
N ALA A 128 9.06 3.86 -8.06
CA ALA A 128 9.35 5.22 -7.62
C ALA A 128 9.60 6.15 -8.81
N GLY A 129 9.34 7.42 -8.62
CA GLY A 129 9.48 8.43 -9.66
C GLY A 129 9.58 9.83 -9.10
N CYS A 130 9.04 10.79 -9.85
CA CYS A 130 9.02 12.20 -9.50
C CYS A 130 7.78 12.87 -10.10
N THR A 131 6.59 12.33 -9.80
CA THR A 131 5.31 12.95 -10.17
C THR A 131 4.90 13.96 -9.08
N GLY A 132 4.16 15.02 -9.45
CA GLY A 132 3.77 16.08 -8.52
C GLY A 132 4.94 17.01 -8.14
N TRP A 133 4.94 17.51 -6.91
CA TRP A 133 5.98 18.41 -6.41
C TRP A 133 7.16 17.59 -5.91
N CYS A 134 8.16 17.43 -6.74
CA CYS A 134 9.35 16.68 -6.40
C CYS A 134 10.60 17.29 -7.06
N THR A 135 11.76 17.12 -6.46
CA THR A 135 13.05 17.64 -6.95
C THR A 135 13.95 16.54 -7.53
N GLY A 136 13.56 15.29 -7.43
CA GLY A 136 14.31 14.13 -7.91
C GLY A 136 13.60 12.82 -7.59
N THR A 137 13.99 11.74 -8.25
CA THR A 137 13.38 10.42 -8.03
C THR A 137 13.54 9.94 -6.59
N HIS A 138 12.44 9.75 -5.89
CA HIS A 138 12.36 9.23 -4.53
C HIS A 138 11.00 8.58 -4.28
N LEU A 139 10.85 7.91 -3.15
CA LEU A 139 9.58 7.51 -2.58
C LEU A 139 9.29 8.42 -1.39
N HIS A 140 8.15 9.12 -1.41
CA HIS A 140 7.57 9.71 -0.22
C HIS A 140 6.60 8.70 0.41
N PHE A 141 6.81 8.39 1.68
CA PHE A 141 6.05 7.36 2.41
C PHE A 141 5.47 7.91 3.71
N GLU A 142 4.16 7.70 3.91
CA GLU A 142 3.46 8.09 5.12
C GLU A 142 2.74 6.90 5.75
N LEU A 143 2.63 6.96 7.07
CA LEU A 143 1.61 6.25 7.84
C LEU A 143 0.59 7.24 8.36
N ARG A 144 -0.67 6.84 8.34
CA ARG A 144 -1.79 7.67 8.80
C ARG A 144 -2.70 6.87 9.72
N ASP A 145 -3.16 7.50 10.81
CA ASP A 145 -4.26 7.01 11.64
C ASP A 145 -5.44 7.97 11.45
N ARG A 146 -6.53 7.46 10.88
CA ARG A 146 -7.74 8.25 10.55
C ARG A 146 -7.43 9.54 9.82
N GLY A 147 -6.58 9.43 8.79
CA GLY A 147 -6.16 10.54 7.94
C GLY A 147 -5.07 11.45 8.53
N MET A 148 -4.65 11.27 9.79
CA MET A 148 -3.56 12.03 10.40
C MET A 148 -2.23 11.31 10.26
N ALA A 149 -1.27 11.95 9.60
CA ALA A 149 0.07 11.41 9.43
C ALA A 149 0.84 11.38 10.76
N PHE A 150 1.61 10.33 10.98
CA PHE A 150 2.51 10.16 12.11
C PHE A 150 3.84 9.57 11.67
N ASP A 151 4.88 9.70 12.51
CA ASP A 151 6.24 9.26 12.16
C ASP A 151 6.29 7.75 11.90
N PRO A 152 6.63 7.32 10.68
CA PRO A 152 6.75 5.89 10.36
C PRO A 152 8.08 5.28 10.85
N ALA A 153 9.11 6.09 11.10
CA ALA A 153 10.47 5.60 11.36
C ALA A 153 10.56 4.64 12.57
N PRO A 154 9.87 4.88 13.71
CA PRO A 154 9.93 3.97 14.85
C PRO A 154 9.32 2.58 14.58
N LEU A 155 8.49 2.44 13.56
CA LEU A 155 7.80 1.19 13.20
C LEU A 155 8.50 0.42 12.08
N LEU A 156 9.49 1.03 11.44
CA LEU A 156 10.30 0.41 10.41
C LEU A 156 11.53 -0.29 11.03
N PRO A 157 12.06 -1.35 10.40
CA PRO A 157 13.32 -1.96 10.82
C PRO A 157 14.45 -0.93 10.90
N ALA A 158 15.37 -1.07 11.86
CA ALA A 158 16.44 -0.10 12.11
C ALA A 158 17.35 0.17 10.89
N THR A 159 17.39 -0.75 9.93
CA THR A 159 18.17 -0.59 8.70
C THR A 159 17.31 -0.80 7.47
N ILE A 160 17.48 0.08 6.48
CA ILE A 160 16.92 -0.13 5.14
C ILE A 160 17.67 -1.31 4.50
N PRO A 161 16.98 -2.33 3.97
CA PRO A 161 17.65 -3.44 3.31
C PRO A 161 18.39 -2.92 2.08
N LEU A 162 19.68 -3.26 1.98
CA LEU A 162 20.41 -3.13 0.72
C LEU A 162 19.88 -4.23 -0.22
N ARG A 163 19.85 -3.94 -1.52
CA ARG A 163 19.49 -4.96 -2.51
C ARG A 163 20.46 -6.13 -2.37
N GLU A 164 19.94 -7.30 -2.00
CA GLU A 164 20.74 -8.52 -2.11
C GLU A 164 21.11 -8.68 -3.59
N GLY A 165 22.41 -8.69 -3.87
CA GLY A 165 22.92 -8.85 -5.22
C GLY A 165 22.45 -10.19 -5.77
N GLY A 166 21.71 -10.17 -6.88
CA GLY A 166 21.39 -11.34 -7.67
C GLY A 166 22.58 -11.75 -8.55
#